data_4f01e1a61cca97e3b0626031b565ce53
#
_entry.id   4f01e1a61cca97e3b0626031b565ce53
#
_cell.length_a   1.000
_cell.length_b   1.000
_cell.length_c   1.000
_cell.angle_alpha   90.00
_cell.angle_beta   90.00
_cell.angle_gamma   90.00
#
_symmetry.space_group_name_H-M   'P 1'
#
loop_
_entity.id
_entity.type
_entity.pdbx_description
1 polymer ?
#
loop_
_entity_poly.entity_id
_entity_poly.type
_entity_poly.pdbx_seq_one_letter_code
_entity_poly.pdbx_strand_id
1 'polypeptide(L)'
;MKQFSHLGTYGLIIKGDKIVLIKKMGGPYNGKLDLPGGTIEWGETPEQTLIRELNEEVGIDVIKYKLFDANSITFEWTHKDELERGHHLGIFYKILDYNNDLLEDIKIDEKNDDSLGAKFYEIDKLKKSELSDIASLEIEKLGYRLED
;
A
#
# COMPACT_ATOMS: atom_id res chain seq x y z
N MET A 1 7.39 13.99 -22.56
CA MET A 1 6.66 13.18 -21.56
C MET A 1 7.13 13.56 -20.15
N LYS A 2 6.17 13.87 -19.29
CA LYS A 2 6.47 14.24 -17.92
C LYS A 2 6.88 13.01 -17.11
N GLN A 3 7.88 13.14 -16.26
CA GLN A 3 8.36 12.10 -15.36
C GLN A 3 8.21 12.56 -13.92
N PHE A 4 7.87 11.63 -13.03
CA PHE A 4 7.81 11.92 -11.61
C PHE A 4 8.26 10.70 -10.81
N SER A 5 8.72 10.94 -9.59
CA SER A 5 9.10 9.88 -8.65
C SER A 5 8.24 9.96 -7.41
N HIS A 6 7.92 8.80 -6.86
CA HIS A 6 7.17 8.68 -5.62
C HIS A 6 7.91 7.70 -4.72
N LEU A 7 8.25 8.14 -3.52
CA LEU A 7 8.90 7.30 -2.52
C LEU A 7 7.96 7.09 -1.35
N GLY A 8 7.60 5.83 -1.11
CA GLY A 8 6.65 5.49 -0.07
C GLY A 8 7.11 4.36 0.83
N THR A 9 6.48 4.27 1.99
CA THR A 9 6.68 3.20 2.95
C THR A 9 5.36 2.47 3.16
N TYR A 10 5.40 1.14 3.17
CA TYR A 10 4.21 0.30 3.20
C TYR A 10 4.35 -0.83 4.20
N GLY A 11 3.21 -1.26 4.76
CA GLY A 11 3.16 -2.33 5.73
C GLY A 11 2.51 -3.60 5.19
N LEU A 12 3.11 -4.74 5.52
CA LEU A 12 2.55 -6.06 5.26
C LEU A 12 1.97 -6.56 6.59
N ILE A 13 0.66 -6.51 6.71
CA ILE A 13 -0.07 -6.94 7.89
C ILE A 13 -0.75 -8.26 7.55
N ILE A 14 -0.22 -9.34 8.07
CA ILE A 14 -0.66 -10.68 7.70
C ILE A 14 -1.16 -11.41 8.94
N LYS A 15 -2.32 -12.05 8.79
CA LYS A 15 -2.90 -12.90 9.83
C LYS A 15 -3.40 -14.18 9.18
N GLY A 16 -2.70 -15.28 9.45
CA GLY A 16 -2.96 -16.54 8.74
C GLY A 16 -2.72 -16.37 7.25
N ASP A 17 -3.70 -16.68 6.43
CA ASP A 17 -3.65 -16.54 4.97
C ASP A 17 -4.29 -15.25 4.48
N LYS A 18 -4.44 -14.27 5.36
CA LYS A 18 -5.07 -13.00 5.03
C LYS A 18 -4.07 -11.85 5.13
N ILE A 19 -4.26 -10.86 4.29
CA ILE A 19 -3.44 -9.65 4.26
C ILE A 19 -4.33 -8.41 4.26
N VAL A 20 -3.89 -7.37 4.94
CA VAL A 20 -4.59 -6.08 4.93
C VAL A 20 -4.28 -5.33 3.65
N LEU A 21 -5.32 -4.95 2.94
CA LEU A 21 -5.20 -4.10 1.75
C LEU A 21 -6.20 -2.96 1.84
N ILE A 22 -5.89 -1.89 1.13
CA ILE A 22 -6.77 -0.74 0.98
C ILE A 22 -7.19 -0.63 -0.49
N LYS A 23 -8.40 -0.14 -0.73
CA LYS A 23 -8.84 0.11 -2.09
C LYS A 23 -8.55 1.56 -2.45
N LYS A 24 -7.76 1.76 -3.48
CA LYS A 24 -7.36 3.09 -3.93
C LYS A 24 -8.49 3.78 -4.70
N MET A 25 -8.64 5.07 -4.46
CA MET A 25 -9.56 5.93 -5.17
C MET A 25 -8.77 7.11 -5.75
N GLY A 26 -8.73 7.20 -7.06
CA GLY A 26 -7.93 8.21 -7.75
C GLY A 26 -6.49 7.75 -7.99
N GLY A 27 -5.75 8.54 -8.74
CA GLY A 27 -4.36 8.25 -9.07
C GLY A 27 -4.17 7.09 -10.05
N PRO A 28 -2.90 6.69 -10.28
CA PRO A 28 -2.56 5.61 -11.22
C PRO A 28 -3.16 4.25 -10.87
N TYR A 29 -3.42 4.00 -9.59
CA TYR A 29 -3.96 2.72 -9.12
C TYR A 29 -5.45 2.78 -8.77
N ASN A 30 -6.18 3.73 -9.36
CA ASN A 30 -7.61 3.89 -9.09
C ASN A 30 -8.35 2.56 -9.26
N GLY A 31 -9.13 2.19 -8.25
CA GLY A 31 -9.92 0.96 -8.27
C GLY A 31 -9.14 -0.30 -7.91
N LYS A 32 -7.84 -0.19 -7.68
CA LYS A 32 -7.00 -1.34 -7.30
C LYS A 32 -6.86 -1.46 -5.80
N LEU A 33 -6.59 -2.70 -5.37
CA LEU A 33 -6.20 -2.97 -3.98
C LEU A 33 -4.70 -2.76 -3.84
N ASP A 34 -4.30 -2.10 -2.78
CA ASP A 34 -2.90 -1.75 -2.54
C ASP A 34 -2.52 -2.00 -1.09
N LEU A 35 -1.22 -2.02 -0.83
CA LEU A 35 -0.70 -2.12 0.53
C LEU A 35 -0.96 -0.81 1.27
N PRO A 36 -1.30 -0.86 2.57
CA PRO A 36 -1.42 0.36 3.36
C PRO A 36 -0.05 1.01 3.55
N GLY A 37 -0.04 2.31 3.52
CA GLY A 37 1.17 3.11 3.62
C GLY A 37 1.04 4.37 2.80
N GLY A 38 2.15 5.03 2.55
CA GLY A 38 2.11 6.25 1.76
C GLY A 38 3.44 6.95 1.64
N THR A 39 3.37 8.16 1.13
CA THR A 39 4.54 8.98 0.82
C THR A 39 5.32 9.34 2.08
N ILE A 40 6.64 9.18 2.00
CA ILE A 40 7.54 9.68 3.03
C ILE A 40 7.56 11.21 2.92
N GLU A 41 7.13 11.87 3.98
CA GLU A 41 7.11 13.33 4.03
C GLU A 41 8.50 13.85 4.33
N TRP A 42 8.73 15.10 3.93
CA TRP A 42 10.03 15.73 4.16
C TRP A 42 10.42 15.65 5.64
N GLY A 43 11.62 15.13 5.88
CA GLY A 43 12.15 15.01 7.23
C GLY A 43 11.75 13.75 7.99
N GLU A 44 10.82 12.94 7.44
CA GLU A 44 10.47 11.66 8.07
C GLU A 44 11.46 10.56 7.71
N THR A 45 11.70 9.67 8.66
CA THR A 45 12.34 8.39 8.35
C THR A 45 11.29 7.44 7.77
N PRO A 46 11.69 6.38 7.05
CA PRO A 46 10.72 5.38 6.58
C PRO A 46 9.87 4.80 7.72
N GLU A 47 10.45 4.57 8.88
CA GLU A 47 9.74 4.02 10.04
C GLU A 47 8.70 5.00 10.59
N GLN A 48 9.02 6.28 10.62
CA GLN A 48 8.06 7.31 11.05
C GLN A 48 6.88 7.38 10.10
N THR A 49 7.12 7.29 8.79
CA THR A 49 6.08 7.23 7.78
C THR A 49 5.20 6.01 7.96
N LEU A 50 5.82 4.85 8.19
CA LEU A 50 5.11 3.59 8.40
C LEU A 50 4.11 3.72 9.55
N ILE A 51 4.58 4.19 10.70
CA ILE A 51 3.77 4.32 11.91
C ILE A 51 2.62 5.30 11.68
N ARG A 52 2.91 6.46 11.10
CA ARG A 52 1.91 7.49 10.84
C ARG A 52 0.85 7.01 9.84
N GLU A 53 1.29 6.47 8.72
CA GLU A 53 0.37 6.04 7.66
C GLU A 53 -0.53 4.88 8.08
N LEU A 54 0.02 3.90 8.79
CA LEU A 54 -0.79 2.78 9.25
C LEU A 54 -1.79 3.21 10.33
N ASN A 55 -1.44 4.19 11.13
CA ASN A 55 -2.40 4.77 12.07
C ASN A 55 -3.52 5.50 11.33
N GLU A 56 -3.19 6.32 10.33
CA GLU A 56 -4.17 7.08 9.56
C GLU A 56 -5.09 6.21 8.70
N GLU A 57 -4.51 5.25 7.97
CA GLU A 57 -5.26 4.45 7.00
C GLU A 57 -5.92 3.21 7.60
N VAL A 58 -5.29 2.60 8.57
CA VAL A 58 -5.71 1.31 9.12
C VAL A 58 -6.26 1.42 10.53
N GLY A 59 -5.85 2.46 11.27
CA GLY A 59 -6.29 2.69 12.64
C GLY A 59 -5.55 1.85 13.66
N ILE A 60 -4.36 1.37 13.33
CA ILE A 60 -3.54 0.58 14.25
C ILE A 60 -2.35 1.40 14.74
N ASP A 61 -1.86 1.05 15.94
CA ASP A 61 -0.62 1.56 16.48
C ASP A 61 0.43 0.46 16.35
N VAL A 62 1.40 0.68 15.48
CA VAL A 62 2.46 -0.28 15.20
C VAL A 62 3.39 -0.38 16.41
N ILE A 63 3.58 -1.59 16.92
CA ILE A 63 4.46 -1.85 18.07
C ILE A 63 5.78 -2.46 17.61
N LYS A 64 5.71 -3.44 16.70
CA LYS A 64 6.89 -4.17 16.26
C LYS A 64 6.83 -4.41 14.77
N TYR A 65 7.94 -4.16 14.10
CA TYR A 65 8.02 -4.29 12.65
C TYR A 65 9.42 -4.75 12.25
N LYS A 66 9.53 -5.25 11.04
CA LYS A 66 10.80 -5.72 10.47
C LYS A 66 10.87 -5.34 9.00
N LEU A 67 12.00 -4.77 8.58
CA LEU A 67 12.24 -4.47 7.18
C LEU A 67 12.17 -5.76 6.36
N PHE A 68 11.38 -5.74 5.31
CA PHE A 68 11.19 -6.90 4.44
C PHE A 68 11.86 -6.72 3.09
N ASP A 69 11.62 -5.58 2.43
CA ASP A 69 12.09 -5.37 1.06
C ASP A 69 12.15 -3.89 0.73
N ALA A 70 12.92 -3.57 -0.30
CA ALA A 70 12.88 -2.28 -0.98
C ALA A 70 12.85 -2.60 -2.47
N ASN A 71 11.94 -1.99 -3.20
CA ASN A 71 11.73 -2.28 -4.62
C ASN A 71 11.21 -1.06 -5.36
N SER A 72 11.28 -1.11 -6.66
CA SER A 72 10.74 -0.03 -7.48
C SER A 72 10.14 -0.57 -8.76
N ILE A 73 9.19 0.17 -9.28
CA ILE A 73 8.58 -0.08 -10.58
C ILE A 73 8.47 1.24 -11.35
N THR A 74 8.42 1.12 -12.65
CA THR A 74 8.06 2.25 -13.52
C THR A 74 6.75 1.94 -14.21
N PHE A 75 5.97 2.96 -14.47
CA PHE A 75 4.69 2.82 -15.14
C PHE A 75 4.36 4.07 -15.94
N GLU A 76 3.44 3.91 -16.89
CA GLU A 76 2.90 5.02 -17.64
C GLU A 76 1.40 5.12 -17.34
N TRP A 77 0.90 6.35 -17.28
CA TRP A 77 -0.53 6.58 -17.13
C TRP A 77 -0.90 7.93 -17.74
N THR A 78 -2.16 8.07 -18.11
CA THR A 78 -2.65 9.32 -18.66
C THR A 78 -3.34 10.12 -17.58
N HIS A 79 -2.82 11.33 -17.35
CA HIS A 79 -3.34 12.25 -16.34
C HIS A 79 -3.66 13.58 -17.01
N LYS A 80 -4.92 14.00 -16.97
CA LYS A 80 -5.39 15.24 -17.61
C LYS A 80 -4.97 15.32 -19.07
N ASP A 81 -5.23 14.24 -19.80
CA ASP A 81 -4.92 14.08 -21.23
C ASP A 81 -3.43 14.10 -21.57
N GLU A 82 -2.56 14.09 -20.58
CA GLU A 82 -1.11 13.99 -20.79
C GLU A 82 -0.58 12.65 -20.33
N LEU A 83 0.30 12.06 -21.12
CA LEU A 83 0.99 10.84 -20.74
C LEU A 83 2.14 11.18 -19.79
N GLU A 84 2.14 10.53 -18.64
CA GLU A 84 3.17 10.70 -17.63
C GLU A 84 3.85 9.36 -17.35
N ARG A 85 5.13 9.41 -16.98
CA ARG A 85 5.91 8.24 -16.58
C ARG A 85 6.25 8.36 -15.11
N GLY A 86 5.79 7.39 -14.34
CA GLY A 86 6.04 7.34 -12.91
C GLY A 86 7.14 6.34 -12.54
N HIS A 87 7.89 6.68 -11.50
CA HIS A 87 8.87 5.80 -10.87
C HIS A 87 8.49 5.68 -9.39
N HIS A 88 7.97 4.53 -9.02
CA HIS A 88 7.50 4.29 -7.65
C HIS A 88 8.51 3.44 -6.90
N LEU A 89 9.10 4.00 -5.87
CA LEU A 89 10.02 3.32 -4.97
C LEU A 89 9.29 3.03 -3.67
N GLY A 90 9.35 1.80 -3.21
CA GLY A 90 8.70 1.39 -1.98
C GLY A 90 9.67 0.75 -1.01
N ILE A 91 9.48 1.04 0.27
CA ILE A 91 10.17 0.40 1.38
C ILE A 91 9.09 -0.36 2.15
N PHE A 92 9.27 -1.67 2.32
CA PHE A 92 8.23 -2.57 2.82
C PHE A 92 8.65 -3.19 4.14
N TYR A 93 7.73 -3.14 5.11
CA TYR A 93 7.93 -3.69 6.44
C TYR A 93 6.87 -4.73 6.74
N LYS A 94 7.29 -5.85 7.34
CA LYS A 94 6.34 -6.78 7.97
C LYS A 94 5.95 -6.21 9.32
N ILE A 95 4.66 -6.16 9.59
CA ILE A 95 4.14 -5.70 10.88
C ILE A 95 3.98 -6.91 11.76
N LEU A 96 4.75 -6.97 12.84
CA LEU A 96 4.83 -8.14 13.72
C LEU A 96 3.90 -8.03 14.91
N ASP A 97 3.62 -6.82 15.37
CA ASP A 97 2.71 -6.57 16.49
C ASP A 97 2.13 -5.17 16.41
N TYR A 98 0.89 -5.02 16.85
CA TYR A 98 0.19 -3.74 16.84
C TYR A 98 -0.94 -3.73 17.86
N ASN A 99 -1.32 -2.52 18.32
CA ASN A 99 -2.48 -2.28 19.17
C ASN A 99 -3.64 -1.78 18.32
N ASN A 100 -4.83 -1.89 18.85
CA ASN A 100 -6.12 -1.55 18.26
C ASN A 100 -6.54 -2.55 17.21
N ASP A 101 -7.86 -2.69 17.07
CA ASP A 101 -8.43 -3.57 16.07
C ASP A 101 -8.40 -2.88 14.71
N LEU A 102 -8.26 -3.69 13.68
CA LEU A 102 -8.33 -3.22 12.31
C LEU A 102 -9.69 -2.61 12.04
N LEU A 103 -9.72 -1.41 11.51
CA LEU A 103 -10.95 -0.75 11.10
C LEU A 103 -11.36 -1.26 9.71
N GLU A 104 -12.48 -2.00 9.67
CA GLU A 104 -13.01 -2.52 8.39
C GLU A 104 -13.83 -1.48 7.64
N ASP A 105 -14.48 -0.57 8.37
CA ASP A 105 -15.33 0.47 7.81
C ASP A 105 -14.71 1.85 8.05
N ILE A 106 -13.63 2.12 7.38
CA ILE A 106 -12.99 3.41 7.47
C ILE A 106 -13.84 4.43 6.74
N LYS A 107 -14.18 5.52 7.43
CA LYS A 107 -14.88 6.63 6.80
C LYS A 107 -13.97 7.29 5.79
N ILE A 108 -14.49 7.49 4.59
CA ILE A 108 -13.78 8.22 3.56
C ILE A 108 -13.60 9.66 4.02
N ASP A 109 -12.36 10.10 4.10
CA ASP A 109 -12.06 11.51 4.26
C ASP A 109 -12.10 12.13 2.87
N GLU A 110 -13.20 12.79 2.56
CA GLU A 110 -13.42 13.38 1.24
C GLU A 110 -12.37 14.42 0.85
N LYS A 111 -11.59 14.92 1.79
CA LYS A 111 -10.64 15.99 1.52
C LYS A 111 -9.26 15.50 1.10
N ASN A 112 -8.78 14.42 1.66
CA ASN A 112 -7.38 14.01 1.50
C ASN A 112 -7.18 12.50 1.35
N ASP A 113 -8.21 11.70 1.53
CA ASP A 113 -8.06 10.26 1.56
C ASP A 113 -8.37 9.66 0.20
N ASP A 114 -7.41 8.96 -0.36
CA ASP A 114 -7.55 8.24 -1.62
C ASP A 114 -7.84 6.75 -1.41
N SER A 115 -8.21 6.36 -0.19
CA SER A 115 -8.55 4.98 0.11
C SER A 115 -10.02 4.83 0.51
N LEU A 116 -10.58 3.67 0.20
CA LEU A 116 -11.96 3.32 0.54
C LEU A 116 -12.06 2.46 1.80
N GLY A 117 -10.99 2.41 2.59
CA GLY A 117 -10.93 1.65 3.81
C GLY A 117 -9.98 0.47 3.71
N ALA A 118 -9.57 -0.03 4.88
CA ALA A 118 -8.67 -1.16 5.00
C ALA A 118 -9.44 -2.36 5.53
N LYS A 119 -9.13 -3.55 5.01
CA LYS A 119 -9.68 -4.79 5.54
C LYS A 119 -8.78 -5.96 5.17
N PHE A 120 -9.00 -7.09 5.82
CA PHE A 120 -8.31 -8.33 5.50
C PHE A 120 -8.91 -8.97 4.25
N TYR A 121 -8.03 -9.41 3.37
CA TYR A 121 -8.40 -10.17 2.17
C TYR A 121 -7.71 -11.53 2.20
N GLU A 122 -8.43 -12.57 1.82
CA GLU A 122 -7.84 -13.89 1.67
C GLU A 122 -6.90 -13.89 0.47
N ILE A 123 -5.61 -14.16 0.72
CA ILE A 123 -4.58 -14.08 -0.33
C ILE A 123 -4.87 -15.05 -1.48
N ASP A 124 -5.36 -16.24 -1.17
CA ASP A 124 -5.66 -17.27 -2.17
C ASP A 124 -6.76 -16.85 -3.16
N LYS A 125 -7.57 -15.87 -2.81
CA LYS A 125 -8.66 -15.38 -3.65
C LYS A 125 -8.31 -14.12 -4.43
N LEU A 126 -7.13 -13.57 -4.21
CA LEU A 126 -6.69 -12.36 -4.88
C LEU A 126 -6.18 -12.67 -6.29
N LYS A 127 -6.47 -11.75 -7.21
CA LYS A 127 -5.97 -11.83 -8.59
C LYS A 127 -5.06 -10.63 -8.86
N LYS A 128 -4.04 -10.82 -9.68
CA LYS A 128 -3.14 -9.74 -10.05
C LYS A 128 -3.88 -8.55 -10.64
N SER A 129 -4.94 -8.81 -11.41
CA SER A 129 -5.75 -7.74 -12.02
C SER A 129 -6.45 -6.85 -11.01
N GLU A 130 -6.63 -7.32 -9.77
CA GLU A 130 -7.27 -6.56 -8.70
C GLU A 130 -6.28 -5.73 -7.88
N LEU A 131 -4.99 -5.99 -8.04
CA LEU A 131 -3.93 -5.44 -7.21
C LEU A 131 -3.11 -4.40 -7.96
N SER A 132 -2.56 -3.43 -7.21
CA SER A 132 -1.51 -2.60 -7.74
C SER A 132 -0.30 -3.46 -8.08
N ASP A 133 0.53 -3.01 -9.01
CA ASP A 133 1.71 -3.76 -9.44
C ASP A 133 2.64 -4.04 -8.28
N ILE A 134 2.83 -3.05 -7.40
CA ILE A 134 3.75 -3.18 -6.28
C ILE A 134 3.20 -4.13 -5.21
N ALA A 135 1.88 -4.12 -4.99
CA ALA A 135 1.26 -5.07 -4.06
C ALA A 135 1.42 -6.51 -4.57
N SER A 136 1.21 -6.73 -5.87
CA SER A 136 1.42 -8.05 -6.48
C SER A 136 2.84 -8.55 -6.29
N LEU A 137 3.82 -7.69 -6.56
CA LEU A 137 5.23 -8.04 -6.42
C LEU A 137 5.56 -8.46 -4.99
N GLU A 138 5.11 -7.68 -4.00
CA GLU A 138 5.45 -7.94 -2.61
C GLU A 138 4.73 -9.17 -2.06
N ILE A 139 3.48 -9.40 -2.45
CA ILE A 139 2.75 -10.60 -2.05
C ILE A 139 3.44 -11.85 -2.61
N GLU A 140 3.90 -11.80 -3.86
CA GLU A 140 4.62 -12.93 -4.45
C GLU A 140 5.98 -13.16 -3.78
N LYS A 141 6.64 -12.10 -3.34
CA LYS A 141 7.90 -12.22 -2.58
C LYS A 141 7.70 -12.86 -1.22
N LEU A 142 6.50 -12.80 -0.66
CA LEU A 142 6.15 -13.52 0.56
C LEU A 142 6.03 -15.03 0.35
N GLY A 143 6.01 -15.48 -0.90
CA GLY A 143 5.91 -16.89 -1.24
C GLY A 143 4.56 -17.32 -1.80
N TYR A 144 3.63 -16.41 -1.96
CA TYR A 144 2.34 -16.71 -2.54
C TYR A 144 2.38 -16.61 -4.06
N ARG A 145 1.56 -17.41 -4.71
CA ARG A 145 1.40 -17.37 -6.15
C ARG A 145 0.05 -16.74 -6.49
N LEU A 146 0.10 -15.64 -7.21
CA LEU A 146 -1.12 -14.93 -7.63
C LEU A 146 -1.50 -15.32 -9.06
N GLU A 147 -2.78 -15.50 -9.28
CA GLU A 147 -3.34 -15.74 -10.61
C GLU A 147 -3.85 -14.43 -11.21
N ASP A 148 -4.03 -14.43 -12.49
CA ASP A 148 -4.58 -13.29 -13.22
C ASP A 148 -6.10 -13.22 -13.13
#